data_2ee3c35dc6dc07d0c9d8694582d0e610
#
_entry.id   2ee3c35dc6dc07d0c9d8694582d0e610
#
_cell.length_a   1.000
_cell.length_b   1.000
_cell.length_c   1.000
_cell.angle_alpha   90.00
_cell.angle_beta   90.00
_cell.angle_gamma   90.00
#
_symmetry.space_group_name_H-M   'P 1'
#
loop_
_entity.id
_entity.type
_entity.pdbx_description
1 polymer ?
#
loop_
_entity_poly.entity_id
_entity_poly.type
_entity_poly.pdbx_seq_one_letter_code
_entity_poly.pdbx_strand_id
1 'polypeptide(L)'
;MPEATAISSSVPPYPTKGQSIRLKNFDETESAFKHHSNRRLRQMWWLFRLMNSPTLNRWGSAALRLAMRWHLPVEPIVKATLFRQFCGGQTLEECQATIARLAQANIKTILDYAVEGESTEEGFEQVTQTVLQNIAQAKANPAIPFAVFKVTGLARFELLEKVSARKVLTSEEEAEWQQVQARVARITTAAEQAAVPVMIDAEESWIQAAIDELAMKAMRQHNRQRAIVFNTIQLYRRDRLAYLKACYAEAEAEGFYLGVKLVRGAYMEKERARAAKLGYPSPIHPTKADTDKDYNAAIEFCLAHLDRIAFCAGTHNEESSLKLANALETPAHPNVYFSQLYGMGDHISYTLAAHGFNVAKYVPYGAVRKVIPYLLRRAEENSALSGYVSREQRLIEAEIARRQKAKKCKKNLHVD
;
A
#
# COMPACT_ATOMS: atom_id res chain seq x y z
N MET A 1 -24.43 35.21 -22.49
CA MET A 1 -23.83 33.87 -22.65
C MET A 1 -22.34 34.06 -22.84
N PRO A 2 -21.48 33.72 -21.90
CA PRO A 2 -20.03 33.70 -22.14
C PRO A 2 -19.60 32.28 -22.57
N GLU A 3 -18.79 32.27 -23.61
CA GLU A 3 -18.17 31.08 -24.23
C GLU A 3 -17.32 30.29 -23.26
N ALA A 4 -17.53 28.98 -23.27
CA ALA A 4 -16.71 28.02 -22.53
C ALA A 4 -15.38 27.82 -23.28
N THR A 5 -14.29 28.33 -22.74
CA THR A 5 -12.92 28.07 -23.21
C THR A 5 -12.56 26.60 -22.93
N ALA A 6 -12.50 25.80 -23.99
CA ALA A 6 -12.03 24.44 -23.95
C ALA A 6 -10.53 24.40 -23.60
N ILE A 7 -10.19 23.89 -22.42
CA ILE A 7 -8.80 23.57 -22.04
C ILE A 7 -8.42 22.29 -22.80
N SER A 8 -7.61 22.46 -23.85
CA SER A 8 -6.97 21.39 -24.58
C SER A 8 -5.98 20.65 -23.65
N SER A 9 -6.36 19.48 -23.14
CA SER A 9 -5.48 18.57 -22.44
C SER A 9 -4.60 17.82 -23.46
N SER A 10 -3.41 18.30 -23.73
CA SER A 10 -2.40 17.55 -24.46
C SER A 10 -1.82 16.44 -23.53
N VAL A 11 -2.51 15.32 -23.45
CA VAL A 11 -1.93 14.07 -22.96
C VAL A 11 -1.02 13.57 -24.08
N PRO A 12 0.28 13.28 -23.81
CA PRO A 12 1.15 12.70 -24.84
C PRO A 12 0.55 11.36 -25.30
N PRO A 13 0.63 11.02 -26.61
CA PRO A 13 0.07 9.80 -27.12
C PRO A 13 0.75 8.59 -26.47
N TYR A 14 -0.05 7.66 -25.95
CA TYR A 14 0.43 6.37 -25.48
C TYR A 14 1.19 5.67 -26.63
N PRO A 15 2.32 4.98 -26.33
CA PRO A 15 3.03 4.24 -27.36
C PRO A 15 2.09 3.20 -27.98
N THR A 16 1.95 3.25 -29.28
CA THR A 16 1.20 2.30 -30.11
C THR A 16 1.78 0.90 -29.95
N LYS A 17 0.89 -0.14 -30.00
CA LYS A 17 1.23 -1.56 -29.98
C LYS A 17 2.53 -1.84 -30.74
N GLY A 18 3.56 -2.40 -30.03
CA GLY A 18 4.72 -2.98 -30.68
C GLY A 18 6.12 -2.68 -30.11
N GLN A 19 6.28 -1.74 -29.16
CA GLN A 19 7.58 -1.55 -28.50
C GLN A 19 7.50 -2.00 -27.04
N SER A 20 8.11 -3.16 -26.73
CA SER A 20 8.33 -3.55 -25.34
C SER A 20 9.23 -2.52 -24.67
N ILE A 21 8.67 -1.75 -23.74
CA ILE A 21 9.43 -0.79 -22.93
C ILE A 21 10.28 -1.61 -21.97
N ARG A 22 11.61 -1.66 -22.21
CA ARG A 22 12.55 -2.28 -21.28
C ARG A 22 13.14 -1.22 -20.36
N LEU A 23 12.69 -1.22 -19.12
CA LEU A 23 13.31 -0.43 -18.04
C LEU A 23 14.64 -1.08 -17.65
N LYS A 24 15.71 -0.28 -17.56
CA LYS A 24 17.03 -0.76 -17.13
C LYS A 24 17.23 -0.66 -15.62
N ASN A 25 16.80 0.44 -15.03
CA ASN A 25 16.91 0.74 -13.61
C ASN A 25 15.96 1.89 -13.21
N PHE A 26 16.01 2.29 -11.96
CA PHE A 26 15.29 3.44 -11.40
C PHE A 26 16.23 4.58 -10.97
N ASP A 27 17.32 4.82 -11.71
CA ASP A 27 18.34 5.81 -11.37
C ASP A 27 18.04 7.22 -11.88
N GLU A 28 17.03 7.38 -12.72
CA GLU A 28 16.66 8.65 -13.30
C GLU A 28 16.00 9.56 -12.27
N THR A 29 16.80 10.41 -11.63
CA THR A 29 16.34 11.28 -10.54
C THR A 29 15.47 12.43 -11.01
N GLU A 30 15.60 12.88 -12.27
CA GLU A 30 14.80 13.96 -12.80
C GLU A 30 13.33 13.60 -12.87
N SER A 31 12.98 12.50 -13.51
CA SER A 31 11.61 11.98 -13.59
C SER A 31 11.05 11.68 -12.20
N ALA A 32 11.87 11.05 -11.35
CA ALA A 32 11.51 10.64 -10.01
C ALA A 32 11.11 11.81 -9.10
N PHE A 33 11.78 12.94 -9.22
CA PHE A 33 11.65 14.04 -8.26
C PHE A 33 11.21 15.39 -8.86
N LYS A 34 10.89 15.47 -10.18
CA LYS A 34 10.48 16.73 -10.84
C LYS A 34 9.31 17.44 -10.15
N HIS A 35 8.41 16.68 -9.55
CA HIS A 35 7.22 17.19 -8.85
C HIS A 35 7.51 17.69 -7.42
N HIS A 36 8.75 17.51 -6.91
CA HIS A 36 9.15 17.98 -5.60
C HIS A 36 9.94 19.30 -5.69
N SER A 37 9.57 20.27 -4.86
CA SER A 37 10.35 21.51 -4.71
C SER A 37 11.69 21.23 -4.02
N ASN A 38 12.70 22.09 -4.24
CA ASN A 38 14.01 21.98 -3.57
C ASN A 38 13.88 22.00 -2.03
N ARG A 39 12.91 22.77 -1.49
CA ARG A 39 12.62 22.79 -0.04
C ARG A 39 12.11 21.41 0.42
N ARG A 40 11.22 20.80 -0.36
CA ARG A 40 10.67 19.48 -0.05
C ARG A 40 11.74 18.39 -0.10
N LEU A 41 12.60 18.38 -1.13
CA LEU A 41 13.71 17.44 -1.22
C LEU A 41 14.67 17.52 -0.03
N ARG A 42 15.00 18.72 0.45
CA ARG A 42 15.83 18.87 1.65
C ARG A 42 15.13 18.37 2.91
N GLN A 43 13.82 18.60 3.05
CA GLN A 43 13.05 18.07 4.19
C GLN A 43 13.02 16.54 4.18
N MET A 44 12.78 15.93 3.01
CA MET A 44 12.82 14.46 2.84
C MET A 44 14.22 13.92 3.19
N TRP A 45 15.27 14.54 2.67
CA TRP A 45 16.66 14.15 2.94
C TRP A 45 16.97 14.14 4.45
N TRP A 46 16.61 15.22 5.17
CA TRP A 46 16.82 15.29 6.61
C TRP A 46 16.01 14.22 7.36
N LEU A 47 14.77 14.01 6.98
CA LEU A 47 13.91 13.01 7.62
C LEU A 47 14.48 11.60 7.41
N PHE A 48 14.86 11.24 6.17
CA PHE A 48 15.45 9.94 5.87
C PHE A 48 16.81 9.75 6.57
N ARG A 49 17.62 10.80 6.68
CA ARG A 49 18.87 10.77 7.43
C ARG A 49 18.65 10.46 8.91
N LEU A 50 17.63 11.05 9.54
CA LEU A 50 17.26 10.75 10.93
C LEU A 50 16.75 9.32 11.08
N MET A 51 15.91 8.86 10.16
CA MET A 51 15.36 7.51 10.17
C MET A 51 16.41 6.42 9.89
N ASN A 52 17.48 6.74 9.19
CA ASN A 52 18.61 5.83 8.94
C ASN A 52 19.48 5.57 10.18
N SER A 53 19.34 6.33 11.25
CA SER A 53 20.06 6.09 12.49
C SER A 53 19.28 5.15 13.42
N PRO A 54 19.71 3.88 13.60
CA PRO A 54 18.98 2.93 14.45
C PRO A 54 18.80 3.41 15.88
N THR A 55 19.83 4.10 16.41
CA THR A 55 19.80 4.66 17.76
C THR A 55 18.79 5.79 17.91
N LEU A 56 18.81 6.77 16.99
CA LEU A 56 17.86 7.90 17.00
C LEU A 56 16.43 7.40 16.78
N ASN A 57 16.22 6.44 15.89
CA ASN A 57 14.91 5.87 15.65
C ASN A 57 14.37 5.12 16.88
N ARG A 58 15.20 4.29 17.52
CA ARG A 58 14.84 3.56 18.75
C ARG A 58 14.49 4.53 19.91
N TRP A 59 15.32 5.52 20.15
CA TRP A 59 15.07 6.52 21.18
C TRP A 59 13.86 7.42 20.85
N GLY A 60 13.73 7.85 19.59
CA GLY A 60 12.61 8.66 19.12
C GLY A 60 11.28 7.93 19.25
N SER A 61 11.22 6.66 18.84
CA SER A 61 10.02 5.81 18.97
C SER A 61 9.66 5.56 20.44
N ALA A 62 10.67 5.32 21.31
CA ALA A 62 10.44 5.13 22.74
C ALA A 62 9.93 6.42 23.40
N ALA A 63 10.55 7.55 23.09
CA ALA A 63 10.13 8.86 23.60
C ALA A 63 8.70 9.23 23.14
N LEU A 64 8.36 8.95 21.88
CA LEU A 64 7.01 9.20 21.37
C LEU A 64 5.98 8.30 22.06
N ARG A 65 6.25 7.01 22.25
CA ARG A 65 5.37 6.10 23.01
C ARG A 65 5.18 6.58 24.47
N LEU A 66 6.26 7.02 25.12
CA LEU A 66 6.20 7.54 26.49
C LEU A 66 5.38 8.85 26.57
N ALA A 67 5.62 9.77 25.66
CA ALA A 67 4.89 11.03 25.57
C ALA A 67 3.39 10.81 25.31
N MET A 68 3.03 9.82 24.47
CA MET A 68 1.63 9.42 24.28
C MET A 68 1.00 8.86 25.56
N ARG A 69 1.75 8.02 26.30
CA ARG A 69 1.29 7.47 27.59
C ARG A 69 1.01 8.55 28.62
N TRP A 70 1.79 9.62 28.58
CA TRP A 70 1.62 10.77 29.47
C TRP A 70 0.71 11.87 28.90
N HIS A 71 0.01 11.58 27.78
CA HIS A 71 -0.92 12.50 27.12
C HIS A 71 -0.28 13.85 26.73
N LEU A 72 1.04 13.88 26.50
CA LEU A 72 1.73 15.10 26.07
C LEU A 72 1.28 15.50 24.64
N PRO A 73 1.26 16.80 24.32
CA PRO A 73 0.81 17.31 23.01
C PRO A 73 1.87 17.10 21.93
N VAL A 74 2.08 15.83 21.50
CA VAL A 74 3.06 15.45 20.46
C VAL A 74 2.54 15.66 19.03
N GLU A 75 1.24 15.82 18.86
CA GLU A 75 0.57 15.89 17.57
C GLU A 75 1.14 16.97 16.61
N PRO A 76 1.44 18.20 17.05
CA PRO A 76 1.99 19.23 16.16
C PRO A 76 3.35 18.83 15.58
N ILE A 77 4.21 18.19 16.38
CA ILE A 77 5.54 17.75 15.95
C ILE A 77 5.40 16.58 14.97
N VAL A 78 4.58 15.58 15.31
CA VAL A 78 4.32 14.43 14.44
C VAL A 78 3.68 14.88 13.11
N LYS A 79 2.72 15.82 13.18
CA LYS A 79 2.05 16.38 11.99
C LYS A 79 3.04 17.10 11.07
N ALA A 80 3.95 17.91 11.64
CA ALA A 80 4.94 18.65 10.86
C ALA A 80 6.05 17.78 10.25
N THR A 81 6.25 16.56 10.76
CA THR A 81 7.34 15.65 10.39
C THR A 81 6.84 14.38 9.69
N LEU A 82 6.67 13.30 10.44
CA LEU A 82 6.30 11.98 9.92
C LEU A 82 4.95 11.97 9.21
N PHE A 83 3.93 12.60 9.80
CA PHE A 83 2.60 12.62 9.21
C PHE A 83 2.59 13.29 7.83
N ARG A 84 3.23 14.45 7.71
CA ARG A 84 3.35 15.15 6.42
C ARG A 84 4.12 14.35 5.36
N GLN A 85 5.01 13.45 5.76
CA GLN A 85 5.77 12.59 4.84
C GLN A 85 4.95 11.40 4.38
N PHE A 86 4.25 10.72 5.28
CA PHE A 86 3.70 9.39 5.06
C PHE A 86 2.17 9.33 5.02
N CYS A 87 1.46 10.43 5.32
CA CYS A 87 0.00 10.48 5.29
C CYS A 87 -0.51 11.52 4.28
N GLY A 88 -1.67 11.26 3.72
CA GLY A 88 -2.32 12.14 2.75
C GLY A 88 -3.03 13.33 3.39
N GLY A 89 -3.59 13.14 4.58
CA GLY A 89 -4.38 14.11 5.32
C GLY A 89 -5.03 13.47 6.54
N GLN A 90 -5.73 14.24 7.35
CA GLN A 90 -6.50 13.74 8.49
C GLN A 90 -7.92 13.32 8.08
N THR A 91 -8.46 13.93 7.03
CA THR A 91 -9.79 13.67 6.47
C THR A 91 -9.70 13.42 4.97
N LEU A 92 -10.78 12.96 4.38
CA LEU A 92 -10.90 12.77 2.91
C LEU A 92 -10.71 14.09 2.16
N GLU A 93 -11.21 15.19 2.71
CA GLU A 93 -11.08 16.53 2.13
C GLU A 93 -9.62 16.98 2.12
N GLU A 94 -8.88 16.78 3.22
CA GLU A 94 -7.44 17.07 3.27
C GLU A 94 -6.64 16.22 2.27
N CYS A 95 -7.09 15.00 1.97
CA CYS A 95 -6.45 14.11 0.99
C CYS A 95 -6.59 14.58 -0.45
N GLN A 96 -7.58 15.42 -0.79
CA GLN A 96 -7.84 15.84 -2.19
C GLN A 96 -6.63 16.51 -2.82
N ALA A 97 -5.89 17.34 -2.08
CA ALA A 97 -4.66 17.97 -2.57
C ALA A 97 -3.56 16.94 -2.89
N THR A 98 -3.46 15.87 -2.10
CA THR A 98 -2.52 14.78 -2.35
C THR A 98 -2.93 13.94 -3.57
N ILE A 99 -4.22 13.61 -3.69
CA ILE A 99 -4.77 12.89 -4.84
C ILE A 99 -4.52 13.68 -6.13
N ALA A 100 -4.86 14.96 -6.16
CA ALA A 100 -4.67 15.82 -7.33
C ALA A 100 -3.18 15.92 -7.74
N ARG A 101 -2.27 16.05 -6.77
CA ARG A 101 -0.83 16.11 -7.04
C ARG A 101 -0.29 14.79 -7.62
N LEU A 102 -0.71 13.64 -7.10
CA LEU A 102 -0.31 12.34 -7.63
C LEU A 102 -0.88 12.11 -9.03
N ALA A 103 -2.14 12.49 -9.26
CA ALA A 103 -2.80 12.39 -10.55
C ALA A 103 -2.10 13.21 -11.65
N GLN A 104 -1.52 14.39 -11.33
CA GLN A 104 -0.70 15.18 -12.26
C GLN A 104 0.53 14.41 -12.78
N ALA A 105 0.98 13.39 -12.04
CA ALA A 105 2.07 12.53 -12.44
C ALA A 105 1.59 11.15 -12.96
N ASN A 106 0.31 11.01 -13.30
CA ASN A 106 -0.33 9.74 -13.66
C ASN A 106 -0.23 8.65 -12.59
N ILE A 107 -0.06 9.03 -11.33
CA ILE A 107 -0.05 8.12 -10.19
C ILE A 107 -1.43 8.15 -9.54
N LYS A 108 -2.02 6.98 -9.39
CA LYS A 108 -3.30 6.79 -8.71
C LYS A 108 -3.11 6.77 -7.18
N THR A 109 -4.21 6.84 -6.45
CA THR A 109 -4.22 6.86 -4.98
C THR A 109 -5.08 5.73 -4.43
N ILE A 110 -4.55 4.94 -3.50
CA ILE A 110 -5.32 4.00 -2.67
C ILE A 110 -5.42 4.64 -1.29
N LEU A 111 -6.63 5.03 -0.89
CA LEU A 111 -6.87 5.66 0.41
C LEU A 111 -7.03 4.59 1.49
N ASP A 112 -6.14 4.59 2.47
CA ASP A 112 -6.20 3.72 3.65
C ASP A 112 -6.61 4.52 4.88
N TYR A 113 -7.78 4.22 5.43
CA TYR A 113 -8.17 4.75 6.74
C TYR A 113 -7.39 4.03 7.83
N ALA A 114 -6.21 4.56 8.14
CA ALA A 114 -5.20 3.92 8.97
C ALA A 114 -5.50 4.06 10.48
N VAL A 115 -6.76 3.88 10.88
CA VAL A 115 -7.18 3.82 12.28
C VAL A 115 -7.14 2.38 12.73
N GLU A 116 -6.39 2.11 13.78
CA GLU A 116 -6.19 0.77 14.35
C GLU A 116 -6.67 0.72 15.80
N GLY A 117 -7.05 -0.48 16.27
CA GLY A 117 -7.38 -0.71 17.67
C GLY A 117 -8.80 -0.32 18.08
N GLU A 118 -9.74 -0.29 17.15
CA GLU A 118 -11.15 -0.22 17.51
C GLU A 118 -11.57 -1.48 18.26
N SER A 119 -12.43 -1.32 19.25
CA SER A 119 -12.84 -2.41 20.15
C SER A 119 -14.32 -2.38 20.51
N THR A 120 -15.06 -1.40 19.99
CA THR A 120 -16.50 -1.24 20.24
C THR A 120 -17.32 -1.42 18.98
N GLU A 121 -18.57 -1.81 19.12
CA GLU A 121 -19.50 -1.97 17.99
C GLU A 121 -19.68 -0.66 17.22
N GLU A 122 -19.76 0.47 17.93
CA GLU A 122 -19.85 1.80 17.32
C GLU A 122 -18.59 2.13 16.52
N GLY A 123 -17.41 1.75 17.04
CA GLY A 123 -16.13 1.94 16.36
C GLY A 123 -16.05 1.12 15.08
N PHE A 124 -16.46 -0.14 15.10
CA PHE A 124 -16.51 -1.01 13.93
C PHE A 124 -17.49 -0.50 12.87
N GLU A 125 -18.67 -0.02 13.29
CA GLU A 125 -19.63 0.58 12.36
C GLU A 125 -19.10 1.89 11.77
N GLN A 126 -18.41 2.73 12.55
CA GLN A 126 -17.78 3.96 12.06
C GLN A 126 -16.71 3.65 11.00
N VAL A 127 -15.88 2.62 11.20
CA VAL A 127 -14.91 2.16 10.19
C VAL A 127 -15.62 1.66 8.94
N THR A 128 -16.70 0.86 9.10
CA THR A 128 -17.52 0.39 7.99
C THR A 128 -18.04 1.54 7.15
N GLN A 129 -18.64 2.56 7.78
CA GLN A 129 -19.13 3.75 7.09
C GLN A 129 -18.03 4.53 6.38
N THR A 130 -16.85 4.63 6.99
CA THR A 130 -15.69 5.31 6.37
C THR A 130 -15.22 4.56 5.12
N VAL A 131 -15.21 3.21 5.13
CA VAL A 131 -14.87 2.41 3.95
C VAL A 131 -15.91 2.58 2.84
N LEU A 132 -17.20 2.61 3.19
CA LEU A 132 -18.28 2.89 2.23
C LEU A 132 -18.14 4.29 1.60
N GLN A 133 -17.76 5.30 2.39
CA GLN A 133 -17.44 6.64 1.87
C GLN A 133 -16.22 6.62 0.93
N ASN A 134 -15.17 5.86 1.25
CA ASN A 134 -14.00 5.67 0.36
C ASN A 134 -14.42 5.04 -0.97
N ILE A 135 -15.32 4.05 -0.96
CA ILE A 135 -15.87 3.44 -2.18
C ILE A 135 -16.65 4.48 -3.00
N ALA A 136 -17.48 5.29 -2.36
CA ALA A 136 -18.23 6.36 -3.06
C ALA A 136 -17.30 7.41 -3.66
N GLN A 137 -16.24 7.81 -2.97
CA GLN A 137 -15.19 8.70 -3.49
C GLN A 137 -14.45 8.08 -4.68
N ALA A 138 -14.10 6.79 -4.60
CA ALA A 138 -13.43 6.07 -5.68
C ALA A 138 -14.32 5.96 -6.92
N LYS A 139 -15.64 5.74 -6.75
CA LYS A 139 -16.61 5.78 -7.85
C LYS A 139 -16.66 7.12 -8.55
N ALA A 140 -16.56 8.22 -7.80
CA ALA A 140 -16.62 9.58 -8.33
C ALA A 140 -15.28 10.08 -8.90
N ASN A 141 -14.14 9.44 -8.56
CA ASN A 141 -12.81 9.92 -8.92
C ASN A 141 -11.93 8.80 -9.49
N PRO A 142 -11.66 8.80 -10.82
CA PRO A 142 -10.84 7.77 -11.47
C PRO A 142 -9.36 7.77 -11.02
N ALA A 143 -8.92 8.78 -10.26
CA ALA A 143 -7.62 8.77 -9.62
C ALA A 143 -7.56 7.85 -8.38
N ILE A 144 -8.68 7.26 -7.97
CA ILE A 144 -8.77 6.32 -6.83
C ILE A 144 -9.25 4.96 -7.37
N PRO A 145 -8.34 4.06 -7.79
CA PRO A 145 -8.72 2.81 -8.46
C PRO A 145 -9.17 1.71 -7.50
N PHE A 146 -8.90 1.84 -6.20
CA PHE A 146 -9.22 0.84 -5.19
C PHE A 146 -9.66 1.51 -3.89
N ALA A 147 -10.63 0.89 -3.21
CA ALA A 147 -10.80 1.06 -1.77
C ALA A 147 -10.02 -0.02 -1.01
N VAL A 148 -9.80 0.18 0.28
CA VAL A 148 -9.09 -0.79 1.12
C VAL A 148 -9.61 -0.77 2.55
N PHE A 149 -9.57 -1.92 3.23
CA PHE A 149 -9.84 -2.02 4.65
C PHE A 149 -9.07 -3.17 5.32
N LYS A 150 -8.96 -3.07 6.65
CA LYS A 150 -8.45 -4.14 7.53
C LYS A 150 -9.60 -4.77 8.30
N VAL A 151 -9.58 -6.07 8.46
CA VAL A 151 -10.65 -6.77 9.19
C VAL A 151 -10.61 -6.46 10.69
N THR A 152 -9.44 -6.16 11.26
CA THR A 152 -9.33 -5.67 12.65
C THR A 152 -9.96 -4.29 12.88
N GLY A 153 -10.30 -3.55 11.84
CA GLY A 153 -11.16 -2.36 11.94
C GLY A 153 -12.65 -2.67 12.02
N LEU A 154 -13.05 -3.92 11.80
CA LEU A 154 -14.45 -4.39 11.73
C LEU A 154 -14.77 -5.46 12.78
N ALA A 155 -13.78 -5.97 13.51
CA ALA A 155 -13.87 -7.10 14.41
C ALA A 155 -12.87 -7.01 15.56
N ARG A 156 -13.22 -7.55 16.73
CA ARG A 156 -12.27 -7.74 17.81
C ARG A 156 -11.18 -8.72 17.41
N PHE A 157 -9.96 -8.39 17.81
CA PHE A 157 -8.78 -9.19 17.51
C PHE A 157 -8.88 -10.63 18.06
N GLU A 158 -9.35 -10.77 19.32
CA GLU A 158 -9.49 -12.05 20.00
C GLU A 158 -10.52 -12.97 19.32
N LEU A 159 -11.59 -12.39 18.75
CA LEU A 159 -12.56 -13.15 17.97
C LEU A 159 -11.93 -13.70 16.70
N LEU A 160 -11.21 -12.87 15.95
CA LEU A 160 -10.49 -13.31 14.75
C LEU A 160 -9.46 -14.40 15.06
N GLU A 161 -8.76 -14.32 16.20
CA GLU A 161 -7.83 -15.35 16.65
C GLU A 161 -8.55 -16.67 16.95
N LYS A 162 -9.69 -16.63 17.63
CA LYS A 162 -10.51 -17.85 17.91
C LYS A 162 -11.03 -18.48 16.62
N VAL A 163 -11.60 -17.68 15.72
CA VAL A 163 -12.09 -18.15 14.41
C VAL A 163 -10.96 -18.75 13.59
N SER A 164 -9.81 -18.07 13.50
CA SER A 164 -8.63 -18.56 12.78
C SER A 164 -8.09 -19.87 13.35
N ALA A 165 -8.16 -20.04 14.66
CA ALA A 165 -7.75 -21.25 15.34
C ALA A 165 -8.84 -22.36 15.33
N ARG A 166 -9.99 -22.11 14.70
CA ARG A 166 -11.16 -23.02 14.66
C ARG A 166 -11.63 -23.46 16.05
N LYS A 167 -11.55 -22.56 17.03
CA LYS A 167 -12.04 -22.79 18.38
C LYS A 167 -13.56 -22.66 18.42
N VAL A 168 -14.20 -23.38 19.32
CA VAL A 168 -15.63 -23.24 19.57
C VAL A 168 -15.92 -21.85 20.11
N LEU A 169 -16.87 -21.16 19.48
CA LEU A 169 -17.34 -19.83 19.87
C LEU A 169 -18.50 -19.98 20.87
N THR A 170 -18.67 -19.01 21.76
CA THR A 170 -19.89 -18.87 22.54
C THR A 170 -21.02 -18.35 21.67
N SER A 171 -22.28 -18.41 22.15
CA SER A 171 -23.42 -17.87 21.40
C SER A 171 -23.28 -16.37 21.12
N GLU A 172 -22.68 -15.61 22.04
CA GLU A 172 -22.39 -14.17 21.87
C GLU A 172 -21.29 -13.95 20.81
N GLU A 173 -20.23 -14.78 20.83
CA GLU A 173 -19.15 -14.72 19.84
C GLU A 173 -19.62 -15.14 18.43
N GLU A 174 -20.55 -16.10 18.33
CA GLU A 174 -21.18 -16.45 17.05
C GLU A 174 -22.01 -15.29 16.50
N ALA A 175 -22.79 -14.62 17.34
CA ALA A 175 -23.55 -13.44 16.94
C ALA A 175 -22.62 -12.30 16.50
N GLU A 176 -21.52 -12.06 17.23
CA GLU A 176 -20.50 -11.08 16.85
C GLU A 176 -19.84 -11.45 15.51
N TRP A 177 -19.50 -12.73 15.29
CA TRP A 177 -18.91 -13.18 14.04
C TRP A 177 -19.86 -12.99 12.85
N GLN A 178 -21.16 -13.22 13.04
CA GLN A 178 -22.16 -12.92 12.02
C GLN A 178 -22.21 -11.42 11.68
N GLN A 179 -22.06 -10.53 12.66
CA GLN A 179 -21.99 -9.09 12.43
C GLN A 179 -20.73 -8.71 11.63
N VAL A 180 -19.57 -9.31 11.92
CA VAL A 180 -18.34 -9.12 11.13
C VAL A 180 -18.56 -9.52 9.68
N GLN A 181 -19.14 -10.70 9.43
CA GLN A 181 -19.47 -11.16 8.09
C GLN A 181 -20.45 -10.20 7.38
N ALA A 182 -21.44 -9.68 8.09
CA ALA A 182 -22.39 -8.71 7.55
C ALA A 182 -21.73 -7.38 7.15
N ARG A 183 -20.79 -6.85 7.97
CA ARG A 183 -20.01 -5.65 7.63
C ARG A 183 -19.16 -5.86 6.38
N VAL A 184 -18.46 -6.99 6.29
CA VAL A 184 -17.66 -7.32 5.09
C VAL A 184 -18.56 -7.46 3.87
N ALA A 185 -19.69 -8.14 3.98
CA ALA A 185 -20.66 -8.28 2.88
C ALA A 185 -21.21 -6.93 2.43
N ARG A 186 -21.54 -6.01 3.35
CA ARG A 186 -21.98 -4.64 3.01
C ARG A 186 -20.92 -3.87 2.20
N ILE A 187 -19.66 -3.95 2.63
CA ILE A 187 -18.52 -3.28 1.95
C ILE A 187 -18.34 -3.88 0.55
N THR A 188 -18.28 -5.21 0.41
CA THR A 188 -18.00 -5.88 -0.86
C THR A 188 -19.16 -5.76 -1.85
N THR A 189 -20.40 -5.77 -1.38
CA THR A 189 -21.57 -5.49 -2.21
C THR A 189 -21.57 -4.03 -2.72
N ALA A 190 -21.24 -3.07 -1.85
CA ALA A 190 -21.13 -1.67 -2.26
C ALA A 190 -20.00 -1.47 -3.29
N ALA A 191 -18.87 -2.17 -3.14
CA ALA A 191 -17.77 -2.15 -4.07
C ALA A 191 -18.18 -2.69 -5.46
N GLU A 192 -18.91 -3.82 -5.51
CA GLU A 192 -19.45 -4.37 -6.76
C GLU A 192 -20.42 -3.40 -7.43
N GLN A 193 -21.41 -2.88 -6.69
CA GLN A 193 -22.42 -1.93 -7.20
C GLN A 193 -21.79 -0.62 -7.70
N ALA A 194 -20.72 -0.19 -7.06
CA ALA A 194 -19.95 0.97 -7.48
C ALA A 194 -18.99 0.67 -8.65
N ALA A 195 -18.76 -0.61 -8.97
CA ALA A 195 -17.73 -1.10 -9.87
C ALA A 195 -16.30 -0.66 -9.45
N VAL A 196 -16.07 -0.50 -8.14
CA VAL A 196 -14.81 -0.10 -7.53
C VAL A 196 -14.17 -1.33 -6.87
N PRO A 197 -12.99 -1.78 -7.31
CA PRO A 197 -12.28 -2.85 -6.63
C PRO A 197 -11.94 -2.50 -5.18
N VAL A 198 -12.05 -3.49 -4.28
CA VAL A 198 -11.74 -3.36 -2.86
C VAL A 198 -10.69 -4.37 -2.43
N MET A 199 -9.67 -3.91 -1.69
CA MET A 199 -8.60 -4.74 -1.15
C MET A 199 -8.85 -5.02 0.33
N ILE A 200 -8.73 -6.28 0.73
CA ILE A 200 -8.73 -6.72 2.12
C ILE A 200 -7.26 -6.89 2.53
N ASP A 201 -6.80 -6.08 3.48
CA ASP A 201 -5.43 -6.13 3.95
C ASP A 201 -5.17 -7.38 4.78
N ALA A 202 -4.01 -8.00 4.57
CA ALA A 202 -3.52 -9.08 5.42
C ALA A 202 -2.91 -8.52 6.71
N GLU A 203 -3.06 -9.29 7.77
CA GLU A 203 -2.62 -8.91 9.09
C GLU A 203 -1.76 -10.02 9.72
N GLU A 204 -1.74 -10.18 11.03
CA GLU A 204 -0.91 -11.19 11.70
C GLU A 204 -1.36 -12.62 11.35
N SER A 205 -0.39 -13.54 11.30
CA SER A 205 -0.64 -14.92 10.84
C SER A 205 -1.70 -15.67 11.65
N TRP A 206 -1.84 -15.37 12.92
CA TRP A 206 -2.77 -16.05 13.82
C TRP A 206 -4.23 -15.56 13.74
N ILE A 207 -4.46 -14.47 12.99
CA ILE A 207 -5.83 -14.02 12.63
C ILE A 207 -6.09 -14.13 11.13
N GLN A 208 -5.06 -14.48 10.34
CA GLN A 208 -5.14 -14.43 8.87
C GLN A 208 -6.10 -15.46 8.28
N ALA A 209 -6.29 -16.62 8.90
CA ALA A 209 -7.17 -17.63 8.35
C ALA A 209 -8.64 -17.16 8.28
N ALA A 210 -9.11 -16.44 9.31
CA ALA A 210 -10.43 -15.81 9.30
C ALA A 210 -10.56 -14.73 8.21
N ILE A 211 -9.49 -13.93 7.99
CA ILE A 211 -9.44 -12.91 6.95
C ILE A 211 -9.49 -13.55 5.56
N ASP A 212 -8.70 -14.59 5.35
CA ASP A 212 -8.66 -15.35 4.08
C ASP A 212 -10.03 -15.97 3.74
N GLU A 213 -10.72 -16.53 4.73
CA GLU A 213 -12.06 -17.11 4.55
C GLU A 213 -13.07 -16.04 4.14
N LEU A 214 -13.10 -14.90 4.82
CA LEU A 214 -13.95 -13.75 4.45
C LEU A 214 -13.67 -13.27 3.03
N ALA A 215 -12.39 -13.15 2.66
CA ALA A 215 -11.99 -12.71 1.34
C ALA A 215 -12.41 -13.69 0.24
N MET A 216 -12.16 -14.99 0.44
CA MET A 216 -12.54 -16.02 -0.54
C MET A 216 -14.06 -16.14 -0.68
N LYS A 217 -14.81 -16.06 0.43
CA LYS A 217 -16.28 -16.02 0.39
C LYS A 217 -16.78 -14.82 -0.44
N ALA A 218 -16.21 -13.64 -0.22
CA ALA A 218 -16.58 -12.45 -0.98
C ALA A 218 -16.19 -12.54 -2.46
N MET A 219 -15.04 -13.12 -2.80
CA MET A 219 -14.62 -13.32 -4.20
C MET A 219 -15.56 -14.27 -4.95
N ARG A 220 -15.97 -15.40 -4.33
CA ARG A 220 -16.97 -16.32 -4.91
C ARG A 220 -18.26 -15.61 -5.27
N GLN A 221 -18.66 -14.64 -4.48
CA GLN A 221 -19.91 -13.91 -4.68
C GLN A 221 -19.74 -12.78 -5.73
N HIS A 222 -18.68 -11.98 -5.66
CA HIS A 222 -18.57 -10.71 -6.37
C HIS A 222 -17.60 -10.71 -7.55
N ASN A 223 -16.69 -11.71 -7.66
CA ASN A 223 -15.69 -11.76 -8.73
C ASN A 223 -16.14 -12.60 -9.95
N ARG A 224 -17.42 -12.60 -10.30
CA ARG A 224 -17.95 -13.46 -11.38
C ARG A 224 -17.62 -12.98 -12.79
N GLN A 225 -17.50 -11.68 -13.00
CA GLN A 225 -17.19 -11.08 -14.31
C GLN A 225 -15.78 -10.53 -14.38
N ARG A 226 -15.27 -10.06 -13.26
CA ARG A 226 -13.91 -9.51 -13.08
C ARG A 226 -13.55 -9.49 -11.60
N ALA A 227 -12.29 -9.27 -11.28
CA ALA A 227 -11.86 -9.11 -9.89
C ALA A 227 -12.37 -7.77 -9.31
N ILE A 228 -13.25 -7.84 -8.31
CA ILE A 228 -13.75 -6.72 -7.50
C ILE A 228 -13.16 -6.79 -6.10
N VAL A 229 -13.13 -7.99 -5.51
CA VAL A 229 -12.55 -8.22 -4.18
C VAL A 229 -11.14 -8.78 -4.36
N PHE A 230 -10.18 -8.21 -3.62
CA PHE A 230 -8.78 -8.59 -3.61
C PHE A 230 -8.36 -9.00 -2.21
N ASN A 231 -7.75 -10.19 -2.07
CA ASN A 231 -7.07 -10.59 -0.84
C ASN A 231 -5.59 -10.20 -0.86
N THR A 232 -4.99 -9.96 0.28
CA THR A 232 -3.56 -9.62 0.38
C THR A 232 -2.73 -10.85 0.75
N ILE A 233 -1.72 -11.16 -0.05
CA ILE A 233 -0.82 -12.31 0.10
C ILE A 233 0.53 -11.83 0.62
N GLN A 234 0.92 -12.26 1.83
CA GLN A 234 2.17 -11.86 2.50
C GLN A 234 3.27 -12.89 2.25
N LEU A 235 4.08 -12.69 1.21
CA LEU A 235 5.08 -13.66 0.72
C LEU A 235 6.31 -13.84 1.64
N TYR A 236 6.40 -13.09 2.75
CA TYR A 236 7.42 -13.38 3.79
C TYR A 236 7.07 -14.66 4.60
N ARG A 237 5.84 -15.17 4.50
CA ARG A 237 5.41 -16.44 5.08
C ARG A 237 5.63 -17.59 4.10
N ARG A 238 6.14 -18.71 4.64
CA ARG A 238 6.50 -19.90 3.86
C ARG A 238 5.32 -20.60 3.16
N ASP A 239 4.11 -20.41 3.70
CA ASP A 239 2.90 -21.08 3.21
C ASP A 239 2.16 -20.28 2.11
N ARG A 240 2.50 -19.00 1.89
CA ARG A 240 1.63 -18.11 1.12
C ARG A 240 1.71 -18.29 -0.40
N LEU A 241 2.85 -18.73 -0.94
CA LEU A 241 2.94 -19.06 -2.36
C LEU A 241 2.06 -20.30 -2.71
N ALA A 242 2.08 -21.32 -1.84
CA ALA A 242 1.20 -22.49 -1.99
C ALA A 242 -0.27 -22.10 -1.84
N TYR A 243 -0.59 -21.25 -0.86
CA TYR A 243 -1.93 -20.72 -0.67
C TYR A 243 -2.45 -19.94 -1.90
N LEU A 244 -1.62 -19.07 -2.50
CA LEU A 244 -1.97 -18.34 -3.73
C LEU A 244 -2.38 -19.31 -4.86
N LYS A 245 -1.58 -20.37 -5.06
CA LYS A 245 -1.86 -21.38 -6.07
C LYS A 245 -3.14 -22.17 -5.79
N ALA A 246 -3.40 -22.48 -4.50
CA ALA A 246 -4.63 -23.15 -4.08
C ALA A 246 -5.87 -22.27 -4.32
N CYS A 247 -5.78 -20.96 -3.98
CA CYS A 247 -6.84 -19.99 -4.28
C CYS A 247 -7.14 -19.88 -5.79
N TYR A 248 -6.10 -19.93 -6.64
CA TYR A 248 -6.30 -19.93 -8.08
C TYR A 248 -7.01 -21.20 -8.56
N ALA A 249 -6.58 -22.37 -8.12
CA ALA A 249 -7.22 -23.64 -8.50
C ALA A 249 -8.69 -23.66 -8.08
N GLU A 250 -9.03 -23.15 -6.90
CA GLU A 250 -10.40 -23.00 -6.44
C GLU A 250 -11.19 -22.01 -7.31
N ALA A 251 -10.60 -20.84 -7.62
CA ALA A 251 -11.23 -19.83 -8.46
C ALA A 251 -11.50 -20.36 -9.89
N GLU A 252 -10.58 -21.14 -10.44
CA GLU A 252 -10.74 -21.79 -11.73
C GLU A 252 -11.86 -22.83 -11.70
N ALA A 253 -11.88 -23.72 -10.69
CA ALA A 253 -12.90 -24.76 -10.53
C ALA A 253 -14.31 -24.20 -10.32
N GLU A 254 -14.43 -23.10 -9.57
CA GLU A 254 -15.72 -22.48 -9.25
C GLU A 254 -16.12 -21.35 -10.21
N GLY A 255 -15.28 -21.00 -11.17
CA GLY A 255 -15.60 -20.05 -12.24
C GLY A 255 -15.64 -18.59 -11.82
N PHE A 256 -14.76 -18.14 -10.89
CA PHE A 256 -14.62 -16.73 -10.52
C PHE A 256 -13.22 -16.20 -10.79
N TYR A 257 -13.04 -14.88 -10.78
CA TYR A 257 -11.74 -14.23 -10.97
C TYR A 257 -11.01 -14.05 -9.63
N LEU A 258 -9.71 -14.33 -9.61
CA LEU A 258 -8.89 -14.12 -8.41
C LEU A 258 -8.34 -12.69 -8.38
N GLY A 259 -8.66 -11.93 -7.35
CA GLY A 259 -8.06 -10.62 -7.07
C GLY A 259 -7.02 -10.75 -5.95
N VAL A 260 -5.76 -10.32 -6.17
CA VAL A 260 -4.74 -10.39 -5.13
C VAL A 260 -3.87 -9.14 -5.05
N LYS A 261 -3.48 -8.77 -3.84
CA LYS A 261 -2.40 -7.82 -3.59
C LYS A 261 -1.20 -8.60 -3.06
N LEU A 262 -0.10 -8.57 -3.79
CA LEU A 262 1.15 -9.22 -3.41
C LEU A 262 1.98 -8.25 -2.58
N VAL A 263 2.33 -8.65 -1.36
CA VAL A 263 3.22 -7.91 -0.47
C VAL A 263 4.27 -8.84 0.14
N ARG A 264 5.37 -8.29 0.66
CA ARG A 264 6.29 -9.11 1.46
C ARG A 264 5.70 -9.39 2.82
N GLY A 265 5.27 -8.38 3.56
CA GLY A 265 4.62 -8.46 4.87
C GLY A 265 5.15 -7.38 5.81
N ALA A 266 4.36 -7.03 6.82
CA ALA A 266 4.61 -5.87 7.68
C ALA A 266 4.78 -6.21 9.18
N TYR A 267 4.69 -7.49 9.57
CA TYR A 267 4.63 -7.89 10.98
C TYR A 267 5.78 -8.82 11.40
N MET A 268 6.90 -8.83 10.68
CA MET A 268 7.97 -9.82 10.82
C MET A 268 8.49 -9.96 12.27
N GLU A 269 8.77 -8.84 12.94
CA GLU A 269 9.27 -8.85 14.31
C GLU A 269 8.21 -9.40 15.29
N LYS A 270 6.96 -9.02 15.11
CA LYS A 270 5.83 -9.46 15.93
C LYS A 270 5.58 -10.98 15.76
N GLU A 271 5.66 -11.46 14.52
CA GLU A 271 5.56 -12.89 14.18
C GLU A 271 6.69 -13.72 14.83
N ARG A 272 7.92 -13.27 14.69
CA ARG A 272 9.09 -13.95 15.28
C ARG A 272 9.06 -13.94 16.80
N ALA A 273 8.71 -12.80 17.40
CA ALA A 273 8.59 -12.67 18.85
C ALA A 273 7.50 -13.58 19.42
N ARG A 274 6.32 -13.66 18.76
CA ARG A 274 5.25 -14.57 19.18
C ARG A 274 5.66 -16.03 19.06
N ALA A 275 6.26 -16.42 17.95
CA ALA A 275 6.75 -17.79 17.74
C ALA A 275 7.77 -18.21 18.80
N ALA A 276 8.73 -17.34 19.11
CA ALA A 276 9.72 -17.58 20.16
C ALA A 276 9.05 -17.70 21.56
N LYS A 277 8.09 -16.80 21.87
CA LYS A 277 7.40 -16.80 23.15
C LYS A 277 6.55 -18.06 23.37
N LEU A 278 5.91 -18.58 22.31
CA LEU A 278 4.99 -19.71 22.39
C LEU A 278 5.62 -21.05 21.98
N GLY A 279 6.92 -21.05 21.57
CA GLY A 279 7.67 -22.25 21.28
C GLY A 279 7.29 -22.98 19.99
N TYR A 280 6.74 -22.29 18.98
CA TYR A 280 6.43 -22.87 17.67
C TYR A 280 7.37 -22.35 16.57
N PRO A 281 7.55 -23.11 15.46
CA PRO A 281 8.37 -22.63 14.34
C PRO A 281 7.79 -21.37 13.72
N SER A 282 8.63 -20.32 13.58
CA SER A 282 8.20 -19.07 12.93
C SER A 282 7.61 -19.33 11.53
N PRO A 283 6.44 -18.78 11.18
CA PRO A 283 5.89 -18.93 9.84
C PRO A 283 6.67 -18.11 8.79
N ILE A 284 7.54 -17.20 9.24
CA ILE A 284 8.29 -16.27 8.38
C ILE A 284 9.52 -16.97 7.80
N HIS A 285 9.86 -16.68 6.57
CA HIS A 285 11.09 -17.11 5.93
C HIS A 285 12.33 -16.72 6.76
N PRO A 286 13.36 -17.58 6.80
CA PRO A 286 14.59 -17.30 7.55
C PRO A 286 15.30 -16.06 7.03
N THR A 287 15.35 -15.91 5.70
CA THR A 287 16.11 -14.84 5.05
C THR A 287 15.23 -13.94 4.17
N LYS A 288 15.73 -12.74 3.89
CA LYS A 288 15.13 -11.85 2.91
C LYS A 288 15.14 -12.46 1.50
N ALA A 289 16.20 -13.20 1.15
CA ALA A 289 16.34 -13.83 -0.17
C ALA A 289 15.23 -14.87 -0.42
N ASP A 290 14.86 -15.66 0.59
CA ASP A 290 13.74 -16.60 0.48
C ASP A 290 12.41 -15.87 0.25
N THR A 291 12.19 -14.77 0.97
CA THR A 291 11.02 -13.90 0.76
C THR A 291 11.00 -13.30 -0.64
N ASP A 292 12.15 -12.81 -1.14
CA ASP A 292 12.27 -12.24 -2.49
C ASP A 292 12.01 -13.32 -3.57
N LYS A 293 12.49 -14.55 -3.34
CA LYS A 293 12.25 -15.70 -4.24
C LYS A 293 10.76 -16.00 -4.35
N ASP A 294 10.05 -16.15 -3.22
CA ASP A 294 8.61 -16.46 -3.23
C ASP A 294 7.79 -15.29 -3.79
N TYR A 295 8.17 -14.05 -3.50
CA TYR A 295 7.53 -12.86 -4.07
C TYR A 295 7.66 -12.83 -5.59
N ASN A 296 8.86 -13.09 -6.13
CA ASN A 296 9.11 -13.12 -7.56
C ASN A 296 8.39 -14.31 -8.24
N ALA A 297 8.34 -15.48 -7.58
CA ALA A 297 7.57 -16.64 -8.07
C ALA A 297 6.06 -16.36 -8.09
N ALA A 298 5.54 -15.60 -7.11
CA ALA A 298 4.13 -15.16 -7.11
C ALA A 298 3.82 -14.20 -8.27
N ILE A 299 4.74 -13.28 -8.59
CA ILE A 299 4.61 -12.42 -9.78
C ILE A 299 4.56 -13.27 -11.05
N GLU A 300 5.48 -14.23 -11.24
CA GLU A 300 5.52 -15.11 -12.40
C GLU A 300 4.23 -15.93 -12.52
N PHE A 301 3.75 -16.46 -11.40
CA PHE A 301 2.50 -17.22 -11.37
C PHE A 301 1.30 -16.34 -11.77
N CYS A 302 1.18 -15.14 -11.24
CA CYS A 302 0.10 -14.21 -11.61
C CYS A 302 0.17 -13.78 -13.06
N LEU A 303 1.38 -13.54 -13.60
CA LEU A 303 1.59 -13.20 -15.01
C LEU A 303 1.16 -14.33 -15.96
N ALA A 304 1.40 -15.58 -15.59
CA ALA A 304 1.00 -16.74 -16.37
C ALA A 304 -0.52 -16.96 -16.44
N HIS A 305 -1.29 -16.28 -15.57
CA HIS A 305 -2.75 -16.48 -15.43
C HIS A 305 -3.51 -15.14 -15.44
N LEU A 306 -3.03 -14.15 -16.24
CA LEU A 306 -3.64 -12.80 -16.32
C LEU A 306 -5.05 -12.78 -16.90
N ASP A 307 -5.47 -13.86 -17.54
CA ASP A 307 -6.84 -14.07 -18.00
C ASP A 307 -7.84 -14.26 -16.84
N ARG A 308 -7.37 -14.76 -15.69
CA ARG A 308 -8.16 -15.07 -14.50
C ARG A 308 -7.72 -14.35 -13.23
N ILE A 309 -6.48 -13.83 -13.20
CA ILE A 309 -5.93 -13.11 -12.05
C ILE A 309 -5.79 -11.63 -12.35
N ALA A 310 -6.33 -10.79 -11.47
CA ALA A 310 -5.93 -9.39 -11.38
C ALA A 310 -5.10 -9.18 -10.11
N PHE A 311 -3.96 -8.47 -10.23
CA PHE A 311 -3.11 -8.29 -9.06
C PHE A 311 -2.49 -6.89 -8.93
N CYS A 312 -2.20 -6.53 -7.69
CA CYS A 312 -1.47 -5.34 -7.31
C CYS A 312 -0.14 -5.74 -6.68
N ALA A 313 0.99 -5.38 -7.30
CA ALA A 313 2.32 -5.62 -6.77
C ALA A 313 2.71 -4.52 -5.78
N GLY A 314 2.45 -4.76 -4.48
CA GLY A 314 2.79 -3.85 -3.38
C GLY A 314 4.23 -4.05 -2.93
N THR A 315 5.17 -3.32 -3.52
CA THR A 315 6.60 -3.48 -3.20
C THR A 315 7.43 -2.23 -3.43
N HIS A 316 8.48 -2.06 -2.61
CA HIS A 316 9.55 -1.09 -2.79
C HIS A 316 10.84 -1.73 -3.35
N ASN A 317 10.82 -3.01 -3.72
CA ASN A 317 11.97 -3.69 -4.29
C ASN A 317 12.09 -3.37 -5.78
N GLU A 318 13.20 -2.72 -6.16
CA GLU A 318 13.48 -2.31 -7.54
C GLU A 318 13.55 -3.51 -8.50
N GLU A 319 14.22 -4.59 -8.07
CA GLU A 319 14.40 -5.81 -8.89
C GLU A 319 13.05 -6.45 -9.23
N SER A 320 12.18 -6.66 -8.22
CA SER A 320 10.85 -7.21 -8.45
C SER A 320 9.98 -6.29 -9.31
N SER A 321 10.12 -4.96 -9.14
CA SER A 321 9.41 -3.98 -9.95
C SER A 321 9.89 -3.97 -11.40
N LEU A 322 11.22 -4.07 -11.64
CA LEU A 322 11.80 -4.21 -12.98
C LEU A 322 11.39 -5.52 -13.66
N LYS A 323 11.43 -6.64 -12.90
CA LYS A 323 11.01 -7.94 -13.39
C LYS A 323 9.57 -7.90 -13.90
N LEU A 324 8.65 -7.36 -13.08
CA LEU A 324 7.25 -7.23 -13.47
C LEU A 324 7.09 -6.29 -14.67
N ALA A 325 7.70 -5.10 -14.63
CA ALA A 325 7.58 -4.11 -15.70
C ALA A 325 8.07 -4.65 -17.05
N ASN A 326 9.20 -5.37 -17.04
CA ASN A 326 9.81 -5.92 -18.27
C ASN A 326 9.11 -7.19 -18.78
N ALA A 327 8.27 -7.83 -17.97
CA ALA A 327 7.49 -8.99 -18.36
C ALA A 327 6.12 -8.63 -18.94
N LEU A 328 5.64 -7.40 -18.75
CA LEU A 328 4.36 -6.94 -19.28
C LEU A 328 4.51 -6.54 -20.76
N GLU A 329 3.68 -7.13 -21.61
CA GLU A 329 3.59 -6.75 -23.03
C GLU A 329 3.00 -5.36 -23.22
N THR A 330 2.06 -4.98 -22.35
CA THR A 330 1.39 -3.68 -22.35
C THR A 330 1.57 -3.03 -20.98
N PRO A 331 2.21 -1.85 -20.87
CA PRO A 331 2.43 -1.20 -19.59
C PRO A 331 1.16 -0.96 -18.77
N ALA A 332 0.09 -0.46 -19.39
CA ALA A 332 -1.20 -0.21 -18.76
C ALA A 332 -2.13 -1.44 -18.77
N HIS A 333 -1.61 -2.65 -18.51
CA HIS A 333 -2.45 -3.84 -18.46
C HIS A 333 -3.53 -3.71 -17.38
N PRO A 334 -4.84 -3.90 -17.70
CA PRO A 334 -5.95 -3.58 -16.79
C PRO A 334 -5.93 -4.39 -15.49
N ASN A 335 -5.40 -5.62 -15.53
CA ASN A 335 -5.33 -6.53 -14.39
C ASN A 335 -4.06 -6.36 -13.55
N VAL A 336 -3.17 -5.39 -13.86
CA VAL A 336 -1.90 -5.22 -13.15
C VAL A 336 -1.72 -3.80 -12.66
N TYR A 337 -1.43 -3.68 -11.36
CA TYR A 337 -1.04 -2.43 -10.70
C TYR A 337 0.28 -2.59 -9.96
N PHE A 338 1.08 -1.53 -9.98
CA PHE A 338 2.21 -1.36 -9.08
C PHE A 338 1.78 -0.46 -7.93
N SER A 339 2.19 -0.79 -6.71
CA SER A 339 1.87 0.06 -5.56
C SER A 339 3.05 0.22 -4.61
N GLN A 340 3.30 1.45 -4.20
CA GLN A 340 4.26 1.82 -3.17
C GLN A 340 3.57 2.64 -2.09
N LEU A 341 4.10 2.59 -0.87
CA LEU A 341 3.61 3.44 0.22
C LEU A 341 3.87 4.92 -0.10
N TYR A 342 2.93 5.76 0.27
CA TYR A 342 3.07 7.20 0.12
C TYR A 342 4.26 7.72 0.91
N GLY A 343 5.04 8.61 0.29
CA GLY A 343 6.26 9.18 0.87
C GLY A 343 7.49 8.29 0.82
N MET A 344 7.41 7.11 0.16
CA MET A 344 8.50 6.16 -0.04
C MET A 344 8.50 5.61 -1.47
N GLY A 345 9.68 5.24 -1.99
CA GLY A 345 9.81 4.62 -3.31
C GLY A 345 9.35 5.53 -4.46
N ASP A 346 9.54 6.85 -4.32
CA ASP A 346 9.10 7.81 -5.34
C ASP A 346 9.84 7.59 -6.66
N HIS A 347 11.13 7.21 -6.63
CA HIS A 347 11.91 6.84 -7.81
C HIS A 347 11.27 5.68 -8.59
N ILE A 348 10.69 4.68 -7.91
CA ILE A 348 9.97 3.58 -8.57
C ILE A 348 8.65 4.08 -9.15
N SER A 349 7.82 4.72 -8.31
CA SER A 349 6.46 5.11 -8.68
C SER A 349 6.45 6.10 -9.85
N TYR A 350 7.24 7.17 -9.78
CA TYR A 350 7.25 8.19 -10.83
C TYR A 350 7.89 7.70 -12.12
N THR A 351 8.93 6.85 -12.05
CA THR A 351 9.52 6.24 -13.25
C THR A 351 8.53 5.31 -13.93
N LEU A 352 7.88 4.41 -13.20
CA LEU A 352 6.86 3.52 -13.78
C LEU A 352 5.70 4.31 -14.39
N ALA A 353 5.19 5.32 -13.70
CA ALA A 353 4.10 6.16 -14.20
C ALA A 353 4.49 6.95 -15.46
N ALA A 354 5.73 7.45 -15.53
CA ALA A 354 6.26 8.13 -16.73
C ALA A 354 6.36 7.20 -17.94
N HIS A 355 6.49 5.88 -17.72
CA HIS A 355 6.50 4.86 -18.78
C HIS A 355 5.10 4.24 -19.03
N GLY A 356 4.05 4.82 -18.48
CA GLY A 356 2.66 4.44 -18.77
C GLY A 356 2.14 3.22 -18.00
N PHE A 357 2.86 2.73 -16.98
CA PHE A 357 2.37 1.65 -16.13
C PHE A 357 1.26 2.12 -15.19
N ASN A 358 0.35 1.22 -14.80
CA ASN A 358 -0.64 1.48 -13.78
C ASN A 358 0.03 1.52 -12.40
N VAL A 359 0.17 2.70 -11.84
CA VAL A 359 0.84 2.92 -10.55
C VAL A 359 -0.12 3.57 -9.56
N ALA A 360 -0.12 3.08 -8.33
CA ALA A 360 -0.86 3.69 -7.23
C ALA A 360 0.04 3.91 -6.01
N LYS A 361 -0.16 5.02 -5.31
CA LYS A 361 0.38 5.22 -3.96
C LYS A 361 -0.66 4.79 -2.93
N TYR A 362 -0.21 3.98 -1.97
CA TYR A 362 -0.99 3.61 -0.79
C TYR A 362 -0.89 4.76 0.21
N VAL A 363 -1.97 5.49 0.40
CA VAL A 363 -2.00 6.78 1.10
C VAL A 363 -2.81 6.65 2.39
N PRO A 364 -2.15 6.47 3.53
CA PRO A 364 -2.83 6.46 4.82
C PRO A 364 -3.38 7.84 5.17
N TYR A 365 -4.53 7.85 5.82
CA TYR A 365 -5.14 9.06 6.36
C TYR A 365 -5.89 8.77 7.67
N GLY A 366 -6.17 9.82 8.44
CA GLY A 366 -6.86 9.74 9.71
C GLY A 366 -6.31 10.74 10.73
N ALA A 367 -6.96 10.88 11.87
CA ALA A 367 -6.51 11.77 12.93
C ALA A 367 -5.07 11.44 13.35
N VAL A 368 -4.21 12.46 13.51
CA VAL A 368 -2.76 12.28 13.75
C VAL A 368 -2.50 11.28 14.86
N ARG A 369 -3.20 11.39 15.98
CA ARG A 369 -3.02 10.49 17.13
C ARG A 369 -3.35 9.03 16.82
N LYS A 370 -4.39 8.78 16.00
CA LYS A 370 -4.83 7.44 15.62
C LYS A 370 -3.89 6.77 14.59
N VAL A 371 -3.15 7.55 13.80
CA VAL A 371 -2.21 7.01 12.80
C VAL A 371 -0.77 6.89 13.32
N ILE A 372 -0.46 7.32 14.56
CA ILE A 372 0.89 7.18 15.15
C ILE A 372 1.39 5.73 15.14
N PRO A 373 0.61 4.68 15.46
CA PRO A 373 1.08 3.30 15.37
C PRO A 373 1.57 2.93 13.97
N TYR A 374 0.86 3.34 12.94
CA TYR A 374 1.29 3.19 11.54
C TYR A 374 2.62 3.91 11.28
N LEU A 375 2.76 5.18 11.71
CA LEU A 375 3.97 5.98 11.48
C LEU A 375 5.20 5.38 12.19
N LEU A 376 5.02 4.84 13.39
CA LEU A 376 6.07 4.15 14.14
C LEU A 376 6.55 2.90 13.41
N ARG A 377 5.63 2.07 12.87
CA ARG A 377 6.02 0.91 12.05
C ARG A 377 6.82 1.32 10.82
N ARG A 378 6.44 2.42 10.13
CA ARG A 378 7.24 2.93 8.99
C ARG A 378 8.64 3.34 9.42
N ALA A 379 8.77 4.02 10.56
CA ALA A 379 10.07 4.39 11.09
C ALA A 379 10.93 3.16 11.47
N GLU A 380 10.32 2.15 12.07
CA GLU A 380 10.99 0.90 12.48
C GLU A 380 11.40 0.03 11.27
N GLU A 381 10.52 -0.16 10.28
CA GLU A 381 10.84 -0.88 9.04
C GLU A 381 11.98 -0.23 8.26
N ASN A 382 12.00 1.10 8.19
CA ASN A 382 13.06 1.83 7.51
C ASN A 382 14.42 1.63 8.20
N SER A 383 14.46 1.49 9.52
CA SER A 383 15.71 1.20 10.25
C SER A 383 16.17 -0.25 10.11
N ALA A 384 15.24 -1.20 10.02
CA ALA A 384 15.55 -2.62 9.80
C ALA A 384 16.02 -2.91 8.36
N LEU A 385 15.55 -2.11 7.39
CA LEU A 385 15.90 -2.18 5.97
C LEU A 385 16.99 -1.14 5.62
N SER A 386 18.06 -1.07 6.38
CA SER A 386 19.13 -0.06 6.29
C SER A 386 19.69 0.20 4.86
N GLY A 387 19.56 -0.77 3.94
CA GLY A 387 19.91 -0.61 2.53
C GLY A 387 18.91 0.23 1.72
N TYR A 388 17.64 0.28 2.10
CA TYR A 388 16.56 0.87 1.30
C TYR A 388 16.49 2.39 1.45
N VAL A 389 16.46 2.88 2.68
CA VAL A 389 16.45 4.33 2.98
C VAL A 389 17.75 4.98 2.55
N SER A 390 18.89 4.25 2.64
CA SER A 390 20.17 4.71 2.11
C SER A 390 20.14 4.86 0.58
N ARG A 391 19.36 4.05 -0.14
CA ARG A 391 19.15 4.17 -1.59
C ARG A 391 18.34 5.43 -1.93
N GLU A 392 17.18 5.61 -1.31
CA GLU A 392 16.32 6.77 -1.55
C GLU A 392 17.03 8.08 -1.15
N GLN A 393 17.75 8.10 -0.03
CA GLN A 393 18.56 9.25 0.38
C GLN A 393 19.62 9.60 -0.67
N ARG A 394 20.36 8.61 -1.20
CA ARG A 394 21.35 8.83 -2.27
C ARG A 394 20.74 9.42 -3.55
N LEU A 395 19.56 8.94 -3.94
CA LEU A 395 18.85 9.48 -5.11
C LEU A 395 18.41 10.93 -4.90
N ILE A 396 17.93 11.27 -3.70
CA ILE A 396 17.60 12.65 -3.34
C ILE A 396 18.85 13.53 -3.35
N GLU A 397 19.99 13.06 -2.82
CA GLU A 397 21.28 13.76 -2.87
C GLU A 397 21.72 14.02 -4.32
N ALA A 398 21.64 12.99 -5.17
CA ALA A 398 21.97 13.11 -6.59
C ALA A 398 21.09 14.15 -7.30
N GLU A 399 19.80 14.18 -7.03
CA GLU A 399 18.88 15.16 -7.60
C GLU A 399 19.15 16.58 -7.11
N ILE A 400 19.41 16.77 -5.82
CA ILE A 400 19.81 18.08 -5.27
C ILE A 400 21.08 18.59 -5.98
N ALA A 401 22.09 17.73 -6.13
CA ALA A 401 23.33 18.06 -6.82
C ALA A 401 23.11 18.39 -8.31
N ARG A 402 22.27 17.61 -9.01
CA ARG A 402 21.90 17.85 -10.41
C ARG A 402 21.27 19.25 -10.57
N ARG A 403 20.31 19.61 -9.72
CA ARG A 403 19.65 20.93 -9.75
C ARG A 403 20.59 22.08 -9.45
N GLN A 404 21.55 21.88 -8.55
CA GLN A 404 22.57 22.90 -8.25
C GLN A 404 23.51 23.14 -9.44
N LYS A 405 23.94 22.07 -10.13
CA LYS A 405 24.75 22.18 -11.36
C LYS A 405 24.00 22.92 -12.45
N ALA A 406 22.74 22.57 -12.71
CA ALA A 406 21.90 23.25 -13.72
C ALA A 406 21.71 24.74 -13.43
N LYS A 407 21.59 25.14 -12.14
CA LYS A 407 21.54 26.58 -11.76
C LYS A 407 22.84 27.31 -11.99
N LYS A 408 23.98 26.67 -11.72
CA LYS A 408 25.32 27.28 -11.97
C LYS A 408 25.56 27.48 -13.48
N CYS A 409 25.22 26.47 -14.31
CA CYS A 409 25.33 26.61 -15.76
C CYS A 409 24.47 27.75 -16.31
N LYS A 410 23.22 27.89 -15.87
CA LYS A 410 22.34 29.00 -16.29
C LYS A 410 22.83 30.36 -15.84
N LYS A 411 23.52 30.47 -14.69
CA LYS A 411 24.07 31.73 -14.20
C LYS A 411 25.31 32.19 -15.01
N ASN A 412 26.11 31.22 -15.45
CA ASN A 412 27.30 31.52 -16.28
C ASN A 412 26.92 31.89 -17.72
N LEU A 413 25.81 31.38 -18.27
CA LEU A 413 25.28 31.71 -19.59
C LEU A 413 24.61 33.11 -19.66
N HIS A 414 24.41 33.79 -18.55
CA HIS A 414 23.83 35.15 -18.49
C HIS A 414 24.86 36.23 -18.09
N VAL A 415 26.15 35.87 -18.01
CA VAL A 415 27.24 36.74 -17.63
C VAL A 415 28.15 37.05 -18.85
N ASP A 416 27.94 36.40 -19.99
CA ASP A 416 28.51 36.66 -21.30
C ASP A 416 27.47 37.37 -22.17
#